data_334bd7bc1ec22ba830f35936822a80df
#
_entry.id   334bd7bc1ec22ba830f35936822a80df
#
_cell.length_a   1.000
_cell.length_b   1.000
_cell.length_c   1.000
_cell.angle_alpha   90.00
_cell.angle_beta   90.00
_cell.angle_gamma   90.00
#
_symmetry.space_group_name_H-M   'P 1'
#
loop_
_entity.id
_entity.type
_entity.pdbx_description
1 polymer ?
#
loop_
_entity_poly.entity_id
_entity_poly.type
_entity_poly.pdbx_seq_one_letter_code
_entity_poly.pdbx_strand_id
1 'polypeptide(L)'
;AIGNVINVQIRFAQPPRDLDYNRDNLPWRVQADIAGGGYFYDLAPHQIDLLQEMFGCILEASGYKSNRGGLYLAEDTLSACFQFDNGLVGSGSWCFVAHDSAKEDRIEIIGDKGMICFSVFSFDPIALHTECGREEFYIENPEHVQQPLIQAVVDHLLGKSICTCDGESATLTNWVMDKILGKI
;
A
#
# COMPACT_ATOMS: atom_id res chain seq x y z
N ALA A 1 -0.87 -19.00 13.08
CA ALA A 1 -0.64 -18.34 14.37
C ALA A 1 -1.81 -17.43 14.75
N ILE A 2 -2.35 -16.60 13.85
CA ILE A 2 -3.39 -15.60 14.13
C ILE A 2 -4.84 -16.12 13.96
N GLY A 3 -5.05 -17.40 13.62
CA GLY A 3 -6.37 -17.96 13.37
C GLY A 3 -6.96 -17.52 12.02
N ASN A 4 -8.29 -17.36 11.95
CA ASN A 4 -8.97 -16.84 10.76
C ASN A 4 -8.77 -15.32 10.68
N VAL A 5 -8.44 -14.82 9.49
CA VAL A 5 -8.33 -13.37 9.26
C VAL A 5 -9.72 -12.75 9.22
N ILE A 6 -9.92 -11.69 9.97
CA ILE A 6 -11.21 -11.01 10.13
C ILE A 6 -11.21 -9.55 9.66
N ASN A 7 -10.04 -8.92 9.60
CA ASN A 7 -9.91 -7.54 9.13
C ASN A 7 -8.47 -7.22 8.69
N VAL A 8 -8.33 -6.26 7.77
CA VAL A 8 -7.04 -5.73 7.33
C VAL A 8 -7.05 -4.21 7.41
N GLN A 9 -5.97 -3.62 7.88
CA GLN A 9 -5.84 -2.18 7.98
C GLN A 9 -4.51 -1.69 7.40
N ILE A 10 -4.56 -0.58 6.66
CA ILE A 10 -3.39 0.13 6.16
C ILE A 10 -3.33 1.49 6.85
N ARG A 11 -2.18 1.82 7.41
CA ARG A 11 -1.89 3.17 7.86
C ARG A 11 -0.56 3.62 7.30
N PHE A 12 -0.63 4.65 6.46
CA PHE A 12 0.53 5.26 5.85
C PHE A 12 0.52 6.77 6.07
N ALA A 13 1.52 7.27 6.74
CA ALA A 13 1.68 8.70 6.98
C ALA A 13 3.15 9.10 6.81
N GLN A 14 3.41 10.13 6.05
CA GLN A 14 4.75 10.70 5.88
C GLN A 14 4.70 12.22 5.86
N PRO A 15 5.77 12.89 6.29
CA PRO A 15 5.89 14.33 6.11
C PRO A 15 6.06 14.68 4.63
N PRO A 16 5.77 15.93 4.25
CA PRO A 16 6.09 16.43 2.92
C PRO A 16 7.60 16.26 2.64
N ARG A 17 7.93 16.03 1.40
CA ARG A 17 9.33 16.00 0.94
C ARG A 17 9.80 17.44 0.71
N ASP A 18 11.09 17.70 0.81
CA ASP A 18 11.66 19.04 0.61
C ASP A 18 11.26 19.66 -0.75
N LEU A 19 11.18 18.84 -1.79
CA LEU A 19 10.78 19.26 -3.13
C LEU A 19 9.31 19.69 -3.22
N ASP A 20 8.43 19.26 -2.31
CA ASP A 20 7.01 19.61 -2.32
C ASP A 20 6.78 21.09 -1.95
N TYR A 21 7.74 21.73 -1.31
CA TYR A 21 7.72 23.16 -0.99
C TYR A 21 8.15 24.05 -2.16
N ASN A 22 8.74 23.48 -3.22
CA ASN A 22 9.18 24.24 -4.40
C ASN A 22 8.06 24.30 -5.45
N ARG A 23 7.16 25.27 -5.35
CA ARG A 23 6.01 25.43 -6.25
C ARG A 23 6.37 25.64 -7.73
N ASP A 24 7.54 26.15 -8.01
CA ASP A 24 8.00 26.39 -9.38
C ASP A 24 8.57 25.12 -10.04
N ASN A 25 8.90 24.11 -9.23
CA ASN A 25 9.46 22.84 -9.71
C ASN A 25 9.00 21.67 -8.85
N LEU A 26 7.69 21.43 -8.84
CA LEU A 26 7.08 20.30 -8.11
C LEU A 26 7.53 18.96 -8.71
N PRO A 27 7.71 17.92 -7.87
CA PRO A 27 7.92 16.56 -8.36
C PRO A 27 6.80 16.13 -9.31
N TRP A 28 7.14 15.41 -10.38
CA TRP A 28 6.14 14.92 -11.35
C TRP A 28 5.05 14.05 -10.69
N ARG A 29 5.39 13.38 -9.58
CA ARG A 29 4.48 12.51 -8.82
C ARG A 29 3.29 13.23 -8.17
N VAL A 30 3.35 14.54 -8.01
CA VAL A 30 2.25 15.36 -7.47
C VAL A 30 1.61 16.26 -8.52
N GLN A 31 2.04 16.13 -9.78
CA GLN A 31 1.44 16.80 -10.92
C GLN A 31 0.37 15.88 -11.52
N ALA A 32 -0.91 16.11 -11.18
CA ALA A 32 -2.01 15.22 -11.50
C ALA A 32 -2.23 14.97 -12.99
N ASP A 33 -1.88 15.92 -13.84
CA ASP A 33 -1.90 15.82 -15.31
C ASP A 33 -0.81 14.90 -15.87
N ILE A 34 0.25 14.65 -15.12
CA ILE A 34 1.36 13.75 -15.48
C ILE A 34 1.20 12.39 -14.79
N ALA A 35 1.01 12.41 -13.46
CA ALA A 35 0.99 11.19 -12.62
C ALA A 35 -0.42 10.58 -12.46
N GLY A 36 -1.47 11.26 -12.92
CA GLY A 36 -2.86 10.84 -12.72
C GLY A 36 -3.45 11.22 -11.36
N GLY A 37 -2.64 11.63 -10.40
CA GLY A 37 -3.02 12.02 -9.04
C GLY A 37 -1.83 12.48 -8.23
N GLY A 38 -1.87 12.30 -6.90
CA GLY A 38 -0.78 12.59 -5.99
C GLY A 38 0.06 11.35 -5.63
N TYR A 39 0.76 11.43 -4.50
CA TYR A 39 1.57 10.33 -3.96
C TYR A 39 0.77 9.05 -3.68
N PHE A 40 -0.55 9.13 -3.61
CA PHE A 40 -1.39 7.95 -3.47
C PHE A 40 -1.20 7.00 -4.65
N TYR A 41 -1.14 7.50 -5.90
CA TYR A 41 -0.87 6.66 -7.08
C TYR A 41 0.55 6.08 -7.15
N ASP A 42 1.51 6.73 -6.49
CA ASP A 42 2.90 6.26 -6.45
C ASP A 42 3.10 5.17 -5.38
N LEU A 43 2.42 5.27 -4.23
CA LEU A 43 2.73 4.47 -3.05
C LEU A 43 1.64 3.44 -2.68
N ALA A 44 0.37 3.79 -2.76
CA ALA A 44 -0.70 2.86 -2.39
C ALA A 44 -0.80 1.59 -3.25
N PRO A 45 -0.42 1.58 -4.55
CA PRO A 45 -0.41 0.35 -5.34
C PRO A 45 0.38 -0.78 -4.70
N HIS A 46 1.54 -0.49 -4.10
CA HIS A 46 2.38 -1.49 -3.45
C HIS A 46 1.68 -2.18 -2.28
N GLN A 47 0.85 -1.44 -1.55
CA GLN A 47 0.10 -1.97 -0.41
C GLN A 47 -1.15 -2.73 -0.86
N ILE A 48 -1.90 -2.18 -1.80
CA ILE A 48 -3.14 -2.76 -2.32
C ILE A 48 -2.84 -4.05 -3.11
N ASP A 49 -1.83 -4.03 -3.98
CA ASP A 49 -1.40 -5.18 -4.76
C ASP A 49 -0.96 -6.34 -3.87
N LEU A 50 -0.12 -6.06 -2.87
CA LEU A 50 0.31 -7.04 -1.88
C LEU A 50 -0.88 -7.68 -1.14
N LEU A 51 -1.88 -6.89 -0.74
CA LEU A 51 -3.06 -7.42 -0.07
C LEU A 51 -3.94 -8.25 -1.01
N GLN A 52 -4.05 -7.89 -2.29
CA GLN A 52 -4.76 -8.69 -3.29
C GLN A 52 -4.05 -10.01 -3.57
N GLU A 53 -2.71 -10.04 -3.63
CA GLU A 53 -1.95 -11.27 -3.75
C GLU A 53 -2.17 -12.20 -2.54
N MET A 54 -2.32 -11.65 -1.34
CA MET A 54 -2.50 -12.43 -0.10
C MET A 54 -3.93 -12.91 0.12
N PHE A 55 -4.94 -12.14 -0.28
CA PHE A 55 -6.34 -12.35 0.15
C PHE A 55 -7.34 -12.46 -1.00
N GLY A 56 -6.94 -12.32 -2.25
CA GLY A 56 -7.82 -12.32 -3.42
C GLY A 56 -8.21 -10.92 -3.88
N CYS A 57 -9.07 -10.84 -4.88
CA CYS A 57 -9.42 -9.58 -5.52
C CYS A 57 -10.29 -8.70 -4.63
N ILE A 58 -10.04 -7.39 -4.62
CA ILE A 58 -10.94 -6.41 -4.03
C ILE A 58 -12.06 -6.12 -5.04
N LEU A 59 -13.32 -6.41 -4.67
CA LEU A 59 -14.50 -6.22 -5.52
C LEU A 59 -15.21 -4.90 -5.28
N GLU A 60 -15.12 -4.35 -4.06
CA GLU A 60 -15.75 -3.10 -3.68
C GLU A 60 -14.73 -2.21 -2.99
N ALA A 61 -14.68 -0.94 -3.38
CA ALA A 61 -13.85 0.06 -2.73
C ALA A 61 -14.49 1.43 -2.81
N SER A 62 -14.33 2.22 -1.75
CA SER A 62 -14.76 3.62 -1.70
C SER A 62 -13.88 4.43 -0.75
N GLY A 63 -13.77 5.72 -0.99
CA GLY A 63 -12.94 6.56 -0.15
C GLY A 63 -13.30 8.04 -0.22
N TYR A 64 -12.67 8.79 0.68
CA TYR A 64 -12.68 10.25 0.70
C TYR A 64 -11.26 10.75 0.58
N LYS A 65 -11.09 11.79 -0.25
CA LYS A 65 -9.82 12.46 -0.48
C LYS A 65 -9.91 13.93 -0.18
N SER A 66 -8.83 14.52 0.22
CA SER A 66 -8.70 15.96 0.40
C SER A 66 -7.28 16.44 0.12
N ASN A 67 -7.12 17.73 -0.03
CA ASN A 67 -5.84 18.42 -0.06
C ASN A 67 -5.80 19.34 1.16
N ARG A 68 -5.07 18.95 2.20
CA ARG A 68 -5.01 19.67 3.49
C ARG A 68 -3.74 20.47 3.65
N GLY A 69 -2.64 20.03 3.04
CA GLY A 69 -1.35 20.72 3.10
C GLY A 69 -1.25 21.89 2.13
N GLY A 70 -1.94 21.85 0.99
CA GLY A 70 -1.96 22.91 0.00
C GLY A 70 -0.61 23.15 -0.69
N LEU A 71 0.29 22.17 -0.66
CA LEU A 71 1.63 22.27 -1.25
C LEU A 71 1.59 22.07 -2.77
N TYR A 72 0.68 21.24 -3.26
CA TYR A 72 0.41 20.92 -4.66
C TYR A 72 -1.11 20.78 -4.88
N LEU A 73 -1.56 20.54 -6.12
CA LEU A 73 -2.99 20.48 -6.44
C LEU A 73 -3.63 19.09 -6.21
N ALA A 74 -2.83 18.03 -6.31
CA ALA A 74 -3.32 16.67 -6.09
C ALA A 74 -3.76 16.44 -4.63
N GLU A 75 -4.47 15.35 -4.39
CA GLU A 75 -4.83 14.89 -3.05
C GLU A 75 -3.57 14.56 -2.23
N ASP A 76 -3.59 14.91 -0.96
CA ASP A 76 -2.52 14.63 0.00
C ASP A 76 -2.97 13.83 1.22
N THR A 77 -4.29 13.65 1.38
CA THR A 77 -4.89 12.94 2.50
C THR A 77 -6.10 12.14 2.02
N LEU A 78 -6.12 10.84 2.33
CA LEU A 78 -7.19 9.91 1.92
C LEU A 78 -7.54 8.95 3.04
N SER A 79 -8.81 8.51 3.03
CA SER A 79 -9.28 7.38 3.84
C SER A 79 -10.22 6.53 2.99
N ALA A 80 -10.12 5.22 3.09
CA ALA A 80 -10.89 4.28 2.27
C ALA A 80 -11.31 3.04 3.05
N CYS A 81 -12.37 2.38 2.53
CA CYS A 81 -12.77 1.03 2.90
C CYS A 81 -12.85 0.19 1.63
N PHE A 82 -12.59 -1.12 1.77
CA PHE A 82 -12.64 -2.06 0.66
C PHE A 82 -13.06 -3.46 1.12
N GLN A 83 -13.62 -4.24 0.20
CA GLN A 83 -14.04 -5.61 0.45
C GLN A 83 -13.47 -6.55 -0.60
N PHE A 84 -12.88 -7.65 -0.13
CA PHE A 84 -12.36 -8.74 -0.96
C PHE A 84 -13.48 -9.68 -1.43
N ASP A 85 -13.19 -10.48 -2.45
CA ASP A 85 -14.10 -11.48 -3.04
C ASP A 85 -14.53 -12.57 -2.05
N ASN A 86 -13.71 -12.86 -1.05
CA ASN A 86 -13.98 -13.79 0.03
C ASN A 86 -14.80 -13.18 1.20
N GLY A 87 -15.21 -11.90 1.08
CA GLY A 87 -15.98 -11.17 2.10
C GLY A 87 -15.13 -10.49 3.18
N LEU A 88 -13.81 -10.65 3.17
CA LEU A 88 -12.91 -9.92 4.08
C LEU A 88 -13.03 -8.41 3.85
N VAL A 89 -13.12 -7.63 4.93
CA VAL A 89 -13.20 -6.17 4.86
C VAL A 89 -11.90 -5.55 5.35
N GLY A 90 -11.46 -4.53 4.63
CA GLY A 90 -10.29 -3.74 5.00
C GLY A 90 -10.54 -2.23 4.97
N SER A 91 -9.61 -1.51 5.56
CA SER A 91 -9.58 -0.04 5.52
C SER A 91 -8.16 0.47 5.33
N GLY A 92 -8.05 1.69 4.80
CA GLY A 92 -6.76 2.35 4.64
C GLY A 92 -6.83 3.84 4.87
N SER A 93 -5.75 4.41 5.39
CA SER A 93 -5.55 5.84 5.49
C SER A 93 -4.15 6.22 5.01
N TRP A 94 -4.09 7.27 4.19
CA TRP A 94 -2.85 7.80 3.63
C TRP A 94 -2.78 9.31 3.87
N CYS A 95 -1.65 9.77 4.41
CA CYS A 95 -1.39 11.20 4.64
C CYS A 95 0.05 11.52 4.22
N PHE A 96 0.21 12.39 3.25
CA PHE A 96 1.50 12.77 2.67
C PHE A 96 2.00 14.14 3.15
N VAL A 97 1.32 14.70 4.14
CA VAL A 97 1.60 16.01 4.75
C VAL A 97 1.55 15.94 6.28
N ALA A 98 1.82 14.75 6.82
CA ALA A 98 1.82 14.51 8.26
C ALA A 98 3.02 15.19 8.94
N HIS A 99 2.91 15.47 10.23
CA HIS A 99 4.06 15.83 11.04
C HIS A 99 4.99 14.61 11.23
N ASP A 100 6.28 14.83 11.38
CA ASP A 100 7.28 13.75 11.57
C ASP A 100 6.91 12.76 12.70
N SER A 101 6.33 13.26 13.78
CA SER A 101 5.91 12.41 14.91
C SER A 101 4.74 11.47 14.59
N ALA A 102 4.06 11.68 13.45
CA ALA A 102 2.97 10.83 12.98
C ALA A 102 3.40 9.94 11.80
N LYS A 103 4.70 9.96 11.44
CA LYS A 103 5.23 9.10 10.37
C LYS A 103 4.99 7.64 10.71
N GLU A 104 4.36 6.93 9.78
CA GLU A 104 4.00 5.52 9.94
C GLU A 104 3.90 4.83 8.57
N ASP A 105 4.38 3.60 8.50
CA ASP A 105 4.18 2.67 7.40
C ASP A 105 3.79 1.34 8.02
N ARG A 106 2.48 1.03 8.00
CA ARG A 106 1.95 -0.09 8.75
C ARG A 106 0.78 -0.76 8.03
N ILE A 107 0.89 -2.07 7.88
CA ILE A 107 -0.23 -2.96 7.56
C ILE A 107 -0.47 -3.85 8.79
N GLU A 108 -1.74 -3.97 9.16
CA GLU A 108 -2.21 -4.88 10.20
C GLU A 108 -3.13 -5.93 9.59
N ILE A 109 -2.80 -7.20 9.83
CA ILE A 109 -3.67 -8.35 9.50
C ILE A 109 -4.21 -8.88 10.81
N ILE A 110 -5.48 -8.68 11.07
CA ILE A 110 -6.15 -9.00 12.32
C ILE A 110 -6.88 -10.34 12.17
N GLY A 111 -6.55 -11.30 13.01
CA GLY A 111 -7.20 -12.59 13.10
C GLY A 111 -7.93 -12.78 14.43
N ASP A 112 -8.67 -13.88 14.55
CA ASP A 112 -9.43 -14.23 15.74
C ASP A 112 -8.57 -14.73 16.92
N LYS A 113 -7.25 -14.96 16.70
CA LYS A 113 -6.28 -15.42 17.70
C LYS A 113 -5.02 -14.59 17.80
N GLY A 114 -4.94 -13.51 17.04
CA GLY A 114 -3.76 -12.65 17.04
C GLY A 114 -3.75 -11.67 15.87
N MET A 115 -2.64 -10.97 15.74
CA MET A 115 -2.45 -9.94 14.72
C MET A 115 -1.01 -9.99 14.19
N ILE A 116 -0.86 -9.76 12.89
CA ILE A 116 0.45 -9.52 12.26
C ILE A 116 0.53 -8.06 11.85
N CYS A 117 1.67 -7.42 12.14
CA CYS A 117 1.97 -6.07 11.71
C CYS A 117 3.27 -6.06 10.91
N PHE A 118 3.29 -5.34 9.81
CA PHE A 118 4.50 -5.13 9.01
C PHE A 118 4.44 -3.81 8.24
N SER A 119 5.59 -3.39 7.71
CA SER A 119 5.75 -2.24 6.84
C SER A 119 6.00 -2.69 5.39
N VAL A 120 5.70 -1.82 4.41
CA VAL A 120 5.96 -2.07 2.99
C VAL A 120 7.22 -1.35 2.51
N PHE A 121 7.49 -0.16 3.03
CA PHE A 121 8.58 0.70 2.56
C PHE A 121 9.72 0.84 3.57
N SER A 122 9.43 0.63 4.87
CA SER A 122 10.46 0.52 5.88
C SER A 122 10.86 -0.95 6.05
N PHE A 123 12.09 -1.19 6.44
CA PHE A 123 12.61 -2.55 6.64
C PHE A 123 12.47 -2.98 8.09
N ASP A 124 11.34 -2.64 8.71
CA ASP A 124 11.03 -3.03 10.07
C ASP A 124 10.72 -4.53 10.16
N PRO A 125 11.01 -5.18 11.29
CA PRO A 125 10.67 -6.58 11.47
C PRO A 125 9.16 -6.80 11.41
N ILE A 126 8.75 -7.96 10.91
CA ILE A 126 7.35 -8.40 10.97
C ILE A 126 7.04 -8.76 12.43
N ALA A 127 6.03 -8.15 13.02
CA ALA A 127 5.61 -8.41 14.38
C ALA A 127 4.36 -9.29 14.43
N LEU A 128 4.43 -10.40 15.16
CA LEU A 128 3.31 -11.27 15.48
C LEU A 128 2.88 -10.99 16.93
N HIS A 129 1.61 -10.69 17.12
CA HIS A 129 0.99 -10.49 18.43
C HIS A 129 -0.04 -11.59 18.68
N THR A 130 0.10 -12.34 19.75
CA THR A 130 -0.83 -13.40 20.20
C THR A 130 -1.05 -13.30 21.70
N GLU A 131 -1.89 -14.16 22.26
CA GLU A 131 -2.03 -14.31 23.72
C GLU A 131 -0.71 -14.69 24.41
N CYS A 132 0.23 -15.32 23.70
CA CYS A 132 1.55 -15.69 24.21
C CYS A 132 2.54 -14.52 24.26
N GLY A 133 2.18 -13.36 23.67
CA GLY A 133 3.03 -12.17 23.63
C GLY A 133 3.32 -11.69 22.22
N ARG A 134 4.43 -10.95 22.08
CA ARG A 134 4.91 -10.39 20.82
C ARG A 134 6.20 -11.10 20.40
N GLU A 135 6.22 -11.52 19.13
CA GLU A 135 7.41 -12.06 18.46
C GLU A 135 7.77 -11.18 17.26
N GLU A 136 9.05 -11.05 16.96
CA GLU A 136 9.54 -10.29 15.81
C GLU A 136 10.36 -11.19 14.87
N PHE A 137 10.08 -11.06 13.58
CA PHE A 137 10.76 -11.81 12.53
C PHE A 137 11.57 -10.85 11.66
N TYR A 138 12.89 -11.01 11.70
CA TYR A 138 13.83 -10.24 10.90
C TYR A 138 14.10 -11.00 9.60
N ILE A 139 13.78 -10.37 8.48
CA ILE A 139 14.01 -10.93 7.14
C ILE A 139 15.09 -10.07 6.49
N GLU A 140 16.16 -10.73 6.06
CA GLU A 140 17.24 -10.05 5.32
C GLU A 140 16.72 -9.56 3.97
N ASN A 141 16.92 -8.26 3.71
CA ASN A 141 16.51 -7.67 2.45
C ASN A 141 17.49 -8.02 1.33
N PRO A 142 17.01 -8.16 0.09
CA PRO A 142 17.92 -8.35 -1.04
C PRO A 142 18.78 -7.09 -1.22
N GLU A 143 19.99 -7.26 -1.71
CA GLU A 143 20.92 -6.15 -2.03
C GLU A 143 20.26 -5.11 -2.95
N HIS A 144 19.43 -5.57 -3.89
CA HIS A 144 18.63 -4.74 -4.78
C HIS A 144 17.15 -5.09 -4.60
N VAL A 145 16.36 -4.15 -4.10
CA VAL A 145 14.93 -4.34 -3.77
C VAL A 145 14.12 -4.95 -4.92
N GLN A 146 14.39 -4.56 -6.16
CA GLN A 146 13.66 -5.06 -7.34
C GLN A 146 14.18 -6.41 -7.88
N GLN A 147 15.28 -6.92 -7.37
CA GLN A 147 15.90 -8.14 -7.90
C GLN A 147 14.97 -9.36 -7.89
N PRO A 148 14.21 -9.64 -6.81
CA PRO A 148 13.28 -10.78 -6.79
C PRO A 148 12.20 -10.70 -7.87
N LEU A 149 11.62 -9.52 -8.10
CA LEU A 149 10.63 -9.31 -9.15
C LEU A 149 11.23 -9.48 -10.54
N ILE A 150 12.40 -8.89 -10.81
CA ILE A 150 13.10 -9.04 -12.09
C ILE A 150 13.41 -10.53 -12.34
N GLN A 151 13.86 -11.25 -11.31
CA GLN A 151 14.13 -12.69 -11.45
C GLN A 151 12.85 -13.48 -11.76
N ALA A 152 11.72 -13.16 -11.09
CA ALA A 152 10.43 -13.82 -11.35
C ALA A 152 9.95 -13.58 -12.79
N VAL A 153 10.10 -12.36 -13.31
CA VAL A 153 9.78 -12.04 -14.71
C VAL A 153 10.68 -12.80 -15.69
N VAL A 154 11.99 -12.85 -15.43
CA VAL A 154 12.94 -13.59 -16.28
C VAL A 154 12.62 -15.09 -16.28
N ASP A 155 12.33 -15.68 -15.12
CA ASP A 155 12.00 -17.09 -15.01
C ASP A 155 10.65 -17.42 -15.70
N HIS A 156 9.69 -16.51 -15.66
CA HIS A 156 8.44 -16.63 -16.43
C HIS A 156 8.71 -16.63 -17.94
N LEU A 157 9.49 -15.68 -18.44
CA LEU A 157 9.84 -15.58 -19.86
C LEU A 157 10.65 -16.79 -20.36
N LEU A 158 11.40 -17.43 -19.47
CA LEU A 158 12.15 -18.67 -19.76
C LEU A 158 11.29 -19.93 -19.59
N GLY A 159 10.01 -19.82 -19.23
CA GLY A 159 9.11 -20.96 -19.01
C GLY A 159 9.43 -21.81 -17.77
N LYS A 160 10.16 -21.25 -16.79
CA LYS A 160 10.53 -21.96 -15.56
C LYS A 160 9.47 -21.84 -14.46
N SER A 161 8.79 -20.72 -14.39
CA SER A 161 7.74 -20.44 -13.39
C SER A 161 6.72 -19.45 -13.95
N ILE A 162 5.59 -19.28 -13.25
CA ILE A 162 4.61 -18.23 -13.54
C ILE A 162 4.94 -17.02 -12.68
N CYS A 163 4.96 -15.82 -13.28
CA CYS A 163 5.00 -14.56 -12.56
C CYS A 163 3.54 -14.07 -12.39
N THR A 164 3.08 -13.92 -11.16
CA THR A 164 1.72 -13.45 -10.83
C THR A 164 1.59 -11.93 -10.90
N CYS A 165 2.70 -11.22 -10.78
CA CYS A 165 2.75 -9.77 -10.90
C CYS A 165 2.84 -9.37 -12.38
N ASP A 166 1.72 -9.26 -13.05
CA ASP A 166 1.60 -8.95 -14.49
C ASP A 166 0.68 -7.74 -14.75
N GLY A 167 0.40 -7.46 -16.03
CA GLY A 167 -0.45 -6.34 -16.41
C GLY A 167 -1.93 -6.52 -16.02
N GLU A 168 -2.39 -7.76 -15.87
CA GLU A 168 -3.76 -8.06 -15.45
C GLU A 168 -3.93 -7.77 -13.96
N SER A 169 -3.03 -8.25 -13.10
CA SER A 169 -3.03 -7.96 -11.66
C SER A 169 -2.86 -6.46 -11.39
N ALA A 170 -1.97 -5.79 -12.12
CA ALA A 170 -1.79 -4.35 -12.02
C ALA A 170 -3.04 -3.55 -12.41
N THR A 171 -3.84 -4.03 -13.37
CA THR A 171 -5.10 -3.40 -13.77
C THR A 171 -6.14 -3.47 -12.64
N LEU A 172 -6.23 -4.59 -11.92
CA LEU A 172 -7.11 -4.72 -10.75
C LEU A 172 -6.72 -3.73 -9.65
N THR A 173 -5.44 -3.60 -9.37
CA THR A 173 -4.93 -2.63 -8.40
C THR A 173 -5.26 -1.20 -8.79
N ASN A 174 -5.08 -0.82 -10.05
CA ASN A 174 -5.46 0.50 -10.55
C ASN A 174 -6.97 0.75 -10.46
N TRP A 175 -7.79 -0.25 -10.75
CA TRP A 175 -9.24 -0.15 -10.62
C TRP A 175 -9.65 0.17 -9.15
N VAL A 176 -9.06 -0.50 -8.18
CA VAL A 176 -9.31 -0.23 -6.75
C VAL A 176 -8.95 1.21 -6.40
N MET A 177 -7.81 1.70 -6.88
CA MET A 177 -7.37 3.07 -6.64
C MET A 177 -8.31 4.10 -7.25
N ASP A 178 -8.78 3.87 -8.47
CA ASP A 178 -9.76 4.74 -9.15
C ASP A 178 -11.10 4.76 -8.42
N LYS A 179 -11.56 3.63 -7.88
CA LYS A 179 -12.74 3.55 -6.98
C LYS A 179 -12.56 4.38 -5.72
N ILE A 180 -11.43 4.22 -5.04
CA ILE A 180 -11.11 5.00 -3.82
C ILE A 180 -11.11 6.49 -4.11
N LEU A 181 -10.63 6.90 -5.26
CA LEU A 181 -10.55 8.30 -5.68
C LEU A 181 -11.85 8.84 -6.29
N GLY A 182 -12.87 7.99 -6.47
CA GLY A 182 -14.15 8.37 -7.06
C GLY A 182 -14.02 8.79 -8.54
N LYS A 183 -13.14 8.14 -9.30
CA LYS A 183 -12.97 8.37 -10.73
C LYS A 183 -13.89 7.50 -11.58
N ILE A 184 -14.30 6.34 -11.04
CA ILE A 184 -15.21 5.36 -11.65
C ILE A 184 -16.23 4.86 -10.64
#